data_2541cac7b2f4442072e22431dfdca4d6
#
_entry.id   2541cac7b2f4442072e22431dfdca4d6
#
_cell.length_a   1.000
_cell.length_b   1.000
_cell.length_c   1.000
_cell.angle_alpha   90.00
_cell.angle_beta   90.00
_cell.angle_gamma   90.00
#
_symmetry.space_group_name_H-M   'P 1'
#
loop_
_entity.id
_entity.type
_entity.pdbx_description
1 polymer ?
#
loop_
_entity_poly.entity_id
_entity_poly.type
_entity_poly.pdbx_seq_one_letter_code
_entity_poly.pdbx_strand_id
1 'polypeptide(L)'
;TASVYTAASAMPETLHHAPIAIVDEDHSPLSQRIASAFYPPHFMPPQLLSWQAVDAGMDAGDFTFALTIPPNFQRDVLAGKNATLQLNVDATRMSQPFSGSGYIQQIALAEVREFTQRYRAATALPVALELRARFNPGLNKIWFGALMQIINNVTMLSIILTGAALIREREHGTIEHLLVMPVTPTQI
;
A
#
# COMPACT_ATOMS: atom_id res chain seq x y z
N THR A 1 -9.02 18.09 -17.13
CA THR A 1 -8.98 16.60 -17.33
C THR A 1 -7.59 16.11 -17.68
N ALA A 2 -6.83 16.78 -18.57
CA ALA A 2 -5.47 16.38 -18.92
C ALA A 2 -4.48 16.47 -17.73
N SER A 3 -4.59 17.49 -16.89
CA SER A 3 -3.74 17.69 -15.71
C SER A 3 -3.92 16.59 -14.64
N VAL A 4 -5.13 16.05 -14.49
CA VAL A 4 -5.41 14.94 -13.56
C VAL A 4 -4.75 13.64 -14.04
N TYR A 5 -4.79 13.40 -15.34
CA TYR A 5 -4.16 12.21 -15.93
C TYR A 5 -2.62 12.27 -15.85
N THR A 6 -2.02 13.44 -16.15
CA THR A 6 -0.56 13.61 -16.03
C THR A 6 -0.07 13.55 -14.60
N ALA A 7 -0.81 14.12 -13.63
CA ALA A 7 -0.45 14.02 -12.21
C ALA A 7 -0.54 12.57 -11.69
N ALA A 8 -1.53 11.79 -12.14
CA ALA A 8 -1.68 10.39 -11.76
C ALA A 8 -0.59 9.48 -12.37
N SER A 9 -0.05 9.84 -13.54
CA SER A 9 1.01 9.07 -14.24
C SER A 9 2.43 9.48 -13.86
N ALA A 10 2.63 10.64 -13.21
CA ALA A 10 3.95 11.18 -12.87
C ALA A 10 4.50 10.71 -11.51
N MET A 11 3.81 9.82 -10.78
CA MET A 11 4.33 9.29 -9.52
C MET A 11 5.49 8.32 -9.78
N PRO A 12 6.64 8.51 -9.11
CA PRO A 12 7.76 7.59 -9.25
C PRO A 12 7.37 6.18 -8.79
N GLU A 13 7.58 5.20 -9.67
CA GLU A 13 7.21 3.80 -9.45
C GLU A 13 8.26 2.99 -8.68
N THR A 14 9.31 3.65 -8.20
CA THR A 14 10.43 2.98 -7.53
C THR A 14 10.12 2.69 -6.06
N LEU A 15 10.07 1.40 -5.75
CA LEU A 15 9.99 0.94 -4.37
C LEU A 15 11.34 1.16 -3.66
N HIS A 16 11.33 1.89 -2.55
CA HIS A 16 12.54 2.18 -1.78
C HIS A 16 12.28 1.95 -0.29
N HIS A 17 13.09 1.05 0.32
CA HIS A 17 13.07 0.75 1.75
C HIS A 17 11.65 0.52 2.32
N ALA A 18 10.84 -0.27 1.62
CA ALA A 18 9.48 -0.55 2.09
C ALA A 18 9.50 -1.49 3.31
N PRO A 19 8.82 -1.13 4.40
CA PRO A 19 8.73 -2.00 5.56
C PRO A 19 7.82 -3.19 5.25
N ILE A 20 8.34 -4.40 5.47
CA ILE A 20 7.66 -5.67 5.26
C ILE A 20 7.69 -6.51 6.53
N ALA A 21 6.53 -7.04 6.90
CA ALA A 21 6.37 -8.05 7.93
C ALA A 21 6.10 -9.42 7.29
N ILE A 22 6.57 -10.48 7.91
CA ILE A 22 6.35 -11.85 7.45
C ILE A 22 5.81 -12.69 8.60
N VAL A 23 4.68 -13.36 8.34
CA VAL A 23 4.12 -14.39 9.20
C VAL A 23 4.49 -15.73 8.60
N ASP A 24 5.42 -16.45 9.21
CA ASP A 24 5.84 -17.78 8.77
C ASP A 24 5.19 -18.84 9.68
N GLU A 25 4.15 -19.49 9.17
CA GLU A 25 3.48 -20.61 9.86
C GLU A 25 3.97 -21.97 9.37
N ASP A 26 4.79 -22.01 8.30
CA ASP A 26 5.32 -23.24 7.74
C ASP A 26 6.65 -23.67 8.39
N HIS A 27 7.45 -22.69 8.83
CA HIS A 27 8.77 -22.90 9.44
C HIS A 27 9.69 -23.83 8.65
N SER A 28 9.56 -23.85 7.34
CA SER A 28 10.27 -24.73 6.43
C SER A 28 11.51 -24.07 5.83
N PRO A 29 12.44 -24.85 5.24
CA PRO A 29 13.54 -24.29 4.46
C PRO A 29 13.08 -23.39 3.31
N LEU A 30 11.93 -23.67 2.68
CA LEU A 30 11.38 -22.82 1.62
C LEU A 30 10.84 -21.49 2.18
N SER A 31 10.11 -21.53 3.29
CA SER A 31 9.59 -20.31 3.92
C SER A 31 10.72 -19.39 4.39
N GLN A 32 11.77 -19.96 4.98
CA GLN A 32 12.96 -19.21 5.40
C GLN A 32 13.69 -18.57 4.21
N ARG A 33 13.79 -19.28 3.08
CA ARG A 33 14.37 -18.71 1.84
C ARG A 33 13.56 -17.54 1.33
N ILE A 34 12.25 -17.70 1.25
CA ILE A 34 11.34 -16.60 0.85
C ILE A 34 11.51 -15.41 1.79
N ALA A 35 11.50 -15.64 3.10
CA ALA A 35 11.68 -14.58 4.08
C ALA A 35 13.04 -13.85 3.93
N SER A 36 14.11 -14.57 3.67
CA SER A 36 15.46 -13.99 3.52
C SER A 36 15.70 -13.32 2.16
N ALA A 37 14.80 -13.47 1.19
CA ALA A 37 14.93 -12.89 -0.14
C ALA A 37 14.53 -11.40 -0.21
N PHE A 38 13.91 -10.85 0.83
CA PHE A 38 13.55 -9.43 0.90
C PHE A 38 14.69 -8.63 1.51
N TYR A 39 15.37 -7.82 0.70
CA TYR A 39 16.54 -7.02 1.12
C TYR A 39 16.61 -5.67 0.42
N PRO A 40 17.44 -4.73 0.93
CA PRO A 40 17.68 -3.45 0.28
C PRO A 40 18.16 -3.58 -1.17
N PRO A 41 17.85 -2.59 -2.07
CA PRO A 41 17.25 -1.29 -1.76
C PRO A 41 15.73 -1.27 -1.72
N HIS A 42 15.04 -2.35 -2.12
CA HIS A 42 13.58 -2.34 -2.29
C HIS A 42 12.84 -2.48 -0.96
N PHE A 43 13.31 -3.37 -0.09
CA PHE A 43 12.69 -3.65 1.20
C PHE A 43 13.62 -3.36 2.36
N MET A 44 13.06 -3.01 3.50
CA MET A 44 13.76 -3.09 4.78
C MET A 44 13.95 -4.55 5.17
N PRO A 45 14.90 -4.89 6.06
CA PRO A 45 15.01 -6.25 6.59
C PRO A 45 13.65 -6.71 7.12
N PRO A 46 13.14 -7.89 6.69
CA PRO A 46 11.82 -8.34 7.06
C PRO A 46 11.74 -8.65 8.56
N GLN A 47 10.61 -8.28 9.17
CA GLN A 47 10.33 -8.63 10.55
C GLN A 47 9.45 -9.89 10.60
N LEU A 48 9.95 -10.94 11.25
CA LEU A 48 9.19 -12.16 11.49
C LEU A 48 8.32 -11.96 12.73
N LEU A 49 7.01 -11.93 12.55
CA LEU A 49 6.05 -11.59 13.59
C LEU A 49 4.88 -12.58 13.60
N SER A 50 4.17 -12.62 14.73
CA SER A 50 2.90 -13.33 14.81
C SER A 50 1.80 -12.57 14.07
N TRP A 51 0.74 -13.26 13.66
CA TRP A 51 -0.41 -12.69 12.98
C TRP A 51 -1.01 -11.48 13.73
N GLN A 52 -1.16 -11.59 15.05
CA GLN A 52 -1.71 -10.50 15.88
C GLN A 52 -0.80 -9.26 15.90
N ALA A 53 0.52 -9.46 15.96
CA ALA A 53 1.48 -8.36 15.95
C ALA A 53 1.51 -7.66 14.56
N VAL A 54 1.37 -8.42 13.49
CA VAL A 54 1.30 -7.87 12.13
C VAL A 54 0.03 -7.05 11.92
N ASP A 55 -1.13 -7.52 12.38
CA ASP A 55 -2.39 -6.78 12.24
C ASP A 55 -2.35 -5.45 13.00
N ALA A 56 -1.85 -5.47 14.24
CA ALA A 56 -1.64 -4.26 15.04
C ALA A 56 -0.63 -3.30 14.38
N GLY A 57 0.48 -3.80 13.85
CA GLY A 57 1.50 -2.99 13.17
C GLY A 57 1.01 -2.39 11.84
N MET A 58 0.18 -3.11 11.11
CA MET A 58 -0.45 -2.56 9.89
C MET A 58 -1.46 -1.47 10.22
N ASP A 59 -2.24 -1.61 11.29
CA ASP A 59 -3.17 -0.58 11.75
C ASP A 59 -2.44 0.67 12.28
N ALA A 60 -1.27 0.47 12.91
CA ALA A 60 -0.39 1.57 13.33
C ALA A 60 0.39 2.21 12.15
N GLY A 61 0.42 1.57 10.97
CA GLY A 61 1.17 2.04 9.80
C GLY A 61 2.67 1.72 9.85
N ASP A 62 3.10 0.78 10.70
CA ASP A 62 4.51 0.37 10.80
C ASP A 62 4.95 -0.45 9.57
N PHE A 63 4.03 -1.20 8.98
CA PHE A 63 4.27 -2.04 7.81
C PHE A 63 3.41 -1.64 6.62
N THR A 64 4.04 -1.59 5.44
CA THR A 64 3.32 -1.40 4.17
C THR A 64 2.86 -2.73 3.59
N PHE A 65 3.62 -3.79 3.85
CA PHE A 65 3.36 -5.13 3.35
C PHE A 65 3.41 -6.15 4.48
N ALA A 66 2.50 -7.13 4.43
CA ALA A 66 2.53 -8.28 5.31
C ALA A 66 2.31 -9.56 4.50
N LEU A 67 3.35 -10.38 4.41
CA LEU A 67 3.33 -11.66 3.70
C LEU A 67 3.08 -12.80 4.69
N THR A 68 2.03 -13.58 4.45
CA THR A 68 1.73 -14.77 5.26
C THR A 68 2.02 -16.03 4.46
N ILE A 69 2.84 -16.89 5.04
CA ILE A 69 3.19 -18.21 4.51
C ILE A 69 2.42 -19.24 5.34
N PRO A 70 1.41 -19.92 4.74
CA PRO A 70 0.55 -20.84 5.49
C PRO A 70 1.27 -22.13 5.88
N PRO A 71 0.76 -22.88 6.86
CA PRO A 71 1.33 -24.15 7.29
C PRO A 71 1.29 -25.17 6.14
N ASN A 72 2.31 -26.03 6.08
CA ASN A 72 2.51 -27.04 5.04
C ASN A 72 2.76 -26.49 3.61
N PHE A 73 3.12 -25.22 3.47
CA PHE A 73 3.37 -24.57 2.19
C PHE A 73 4.43 -25.33 1.36
N GLN A 74 5.59 -25.61 1.93
CA GLN A 74 6.65 -26.37 1.25
C GLN A 74 6.17 -27.75 0.81
N ARG A 75 5.46 -28.46 1.67
CA ARG A 75 4.95 -29.80 1.35
C ARG A 75 4.00 -29.77 0.17
N ASP A 76 3.09 -28.79 0.12
CA ASP A 76 2.09 -28.69 -0.92
C ASP A 76 2.73 -28.24 -2.26
N VAL A 77 3.71 -27.32 -2.22
CA VAL A 77 4.54 -26.97 -3.38
C VAL A 77 5.26 -28.19 -3.95
N LEU A 78 5.93 -28.98 -3.12
CA LEU A 78 6.66 -30.19 -3.55
C LEU A 78 5.68 -31.28 -4.04
N ALA A 79 4.48 -31.36 -3.49
CA ALA A 79 3.44 -32.28 -3.92
C ALA A 79 2.76 -31.85 -5.24
N GLY A 80 3.08 -30.65 -5.77
CA GLY A 80 2.44 -30.12 -6.98
C GLY A 80 0.99 -29.71 -6.76
N LYS A 81 0.60 -29.45 -5.51
CA LYS A 81 -0.71 -28.90 -5.16
C LYS A 81 -0.70 -27.39 -5.30
N ASN A 82 -1.89 -26.80 -5.42
CA ASN A 82 -2.01 -25.35 -5.38
C ASN A 82 -1.69 -24.84 -3.96
N ALA A 83 -0.54 -24.20 -3.82
CA ALA A 83 -0.13 -23.54 -2.59
C ALA A 83 -0.35 -22.03 -2.79
N THR A 84 -0.92 -21.37 -1.78
CA THR A 84 -1.28 -19.95 -1.85
C THR A 84 -0.52 -19.19 -0.78
N LEU A 85 0.12 -18.08 -1.17
CA LEU A 85 0.67 -17.08 -0.25
C LEU A 85 -0.34 -15.94 -0.12
N GLN A 86 -0.53 -15.42 1.08
CA GLN A 86 -1.38 -14.26 1.30
C GLN A 86 -0.51 -13.01 1.47
N LEU A 87 -0.81 -11.97 0.70
CA LEU A 87 -0.16 -10.66 0.82
C LEU A 87 -1.19 -9.62 1.22
N ASN A 88 -1.05 -9.05 2.40
CA ASN A 88 -1.80 -7.89 2.84
C ASN A 88 -1.01 -6.62 2.52
N VAL A 89 -1.68 -5.60 2.00
CA VAL A 89 -1.06 -4.35 1.55
C VAL A 89 -1.81 -3.17 2.16
N ASP A 90 -1.07 -2.26 2.79
CA ASP A 90 -1.61 -0.98 3.22
C ASP A 90 -1.72 -0.04 2.01
N ALA A 91 -2.92 0.05 1.45
CA ALA A 91 -3.21 0.88 0.28
C ALA A 91 -3.33 2.38 0.59
N THR A 92 -3.19 2.80 1.85
CA THR A 92 -3.20 4.22 2.23
C THR A 92 -1.90 4.93 1.87
N ARG A 93 -0.79 4.19 1.73
CA ARG A 93 0.51 4.71 1.28
C ARG A 93 0.59 4.69 -0.25
N MET A 94 0.38 5.85 -0.87
CA MET A 94 0.02 6.05 -2.28
C MET A 94 0.99 5.54 -3.35
N SER A 95 2.29 5.44 -3.12
CA SER A 95 3.27 5.10 -4.17
C SER A 95 3.86 3.69 -4.08
N GLN A 96 4.04 3.16 -2.88
CA GLN A 96 4.71 1.89 -2.64
C GLN A 96 3.87 0.63 -2.93
N PRO A 97 2.55 0.60 -2.64
CA PRO A 97 1.74 -0.62 -2.81
C PRO A 97 1.68 -1.15 -4.22
N PHE A 98 1.65 -0.27 -5.22
CA PHE A 98 1.46 -0.67 -6.63
C PHE A 98 2.67 -1.37 -7.24
N SER A 99 3.87 -0.88 -6.95
CA SER A 99 5.11 -1.52 -7.40
C SER A 99 5.56 -2.64 -6.46
N GLY A 100 5.36 -2.49 -5.14
CA GLY A 100 5.81 -3.42 -4.14
C GLY A 100 5.16 -4.80 -4.23
N SER A 101 3.86 -4.88 -4.50
CA SER A 101 3.15 -6.15 -4.66
C SER A 101 3.69 -6.97 -5.83
N GLY A 102 4.03 -6.32 -6.95
CA GLY A 102 4.65 -6.97 -8.10
C GLY A 102 6.05 -7.51 -7.79
N TYR A 103 6.87 -6.73 -7.07
CA TYR A 103 8.20 -7.18 -6.63
C TYR A 103 8.11 -8.37 -5.66
N ILE A 104 7.20 -8.31 -4.67
CA ILE A 104 6.99 -9.42 -3.73
C ILE A 104 6.58 -10.69 -4.47
N GLN A 105 5.66 -10.58 -5.42
CA GLN A 105 5.25 -11.70 -6.26
C GLN A 105 6.42 -12.29 -7.05
N GLN A 106 7.22 -11.47 -7.70
CA GLN A 106 8.38 -11.91 -8.48
C GLN A 106 9.42 -12.61 -7.59
N ILE A 107 9.74 -12.04 -6.44
CA ILE A 107 10.70 -12.62 -5.49
C ILE A 107 10.19 -13.98 -4.99
N ALA A 108 8.96 -14.05 -4.50
CA ALA A 108 8.39 -15.29 -4.00
C ALA A 108 8.34 -16.39 -5.06
N LEU A 109 7.92 -16.05 -6.28
CA LEU A 109 7.90 -16.99 -7.41
C LEU A 109 9.31 -17.44 -7.84
N ALA A 110 10.30 -16.55 -7.81
CA ALA A 110 11.68 -16.89 -8.13
C ALA A 110 12.25 -17.89 -7.12
N GLU A 111 12.04 -17.67 -5.82
CA GLU A 111 12.49 -18.58 -4.75
C GLU A 111 11.81 -19.94 -4.84
N VAL A 112 10.51 -19.97 -5.10
CA VAL A 112 9.77 -21.23 -5.30
C VAL A 112 10.29 -21.97 -6.54
N ARG A 113 10.56 -21.27 -7.63
CA ARG A 113 11.14 -21.88 -8.85
C ARG A 113 12.52 -22.48 -8.59
N GLU A 114 13.41 -21.72 -7.97
CA GLU A 114 14.76 -22.19 -7.69
C GLU A 114 14.74 -23.38 -6.73
N PHE A 115 13.87 -23.32 -5.70
CA PHE A 115 13.71 -24.42 -4.77
C PHE A 115 13.18 -25.69 -5.48
N THR A 116 12.15 -25.55 -6.31
CA THR A 116 11.55 -26.70 -7.01
C THR A 116 12.45 -27.26 -8.11
N GLN A 117 13.25 -26.43 -8.79
CA GLN A 117 14.23 -26.89 -9.77
C GLN A 117 15.32 -27.77 -9.16
N ARG A 118 15.70 -27.51 -7.90
CA ARG A 118 16.64 -28.37 -7.18
C ARG A 118 16.05 -29.73 -6.82
N TYR A 119 14.72 -29.82 -6.69
CA TYR A 119 14.01 -31.03 -6.23
C TYR A 119 13.20 -31.71 -7.32
N ARG A 120 12.90 -31.04 -8.44
CA ARG A 120 12.12 -31.59 -9.55
C ARG A 120 12.59 -31.03 -10.91
N ALA A 121 12.77 -31.92 -11.88
CA ALA A 121 12.87 -31.53 -13.29
C ALA A 121 11.50 -31.05 -13.79
N ALA A 122 11.45 -29.78 -14.19
CA ALA A 122 10.47 -29.12 -15.06
C ALA A 122 8.99 -29.56 -14.92
N THR A 123 8.26 -28.97 -14.01
CA THR A 123 6.79 -28.93 -14.08
C THR A 123 6.30 -27.53 -13.70
N ALA A 124 5.17 -27.10 -14.31
CA ALA A 124 4.57 -25.77 -14.09
C ALA A 124 4.40 -25.46 -12.59
N LEU A 125 4.64 -24.20 -12.23
CA LEU A 125 4.61 -23.75 -10.84
C LEU A 125 3.18 -23.75 -10.30
N PRO A 126 2.89 -24.50 -9.23
CA PRO A 126 1.56 -24.52 -8.62
C PRO A 126 1.42 -23.47 -7.49
N VAL A 127 1.88 -22.22 -7.73
CA VAL A 127 1.78 -21.16 -6.72
C VAL A 127 0.94 -20.01 -7.26
N ALA A 128 -0.15 -19.70 -6.57
CA ALA A 128 -0.94 -18.50 -6.77
C ALA A 128 -0.70 -17.53 -5.59
N LEU A 129 -0.44 -16.26 -5.89
CA LEU A 129 -0.43 -15.20 -4.90
C LEU A 129 -1.82 -14.59 -4.82
N GLU A 130 -2.50 -14.72 -3.69
CA GLU A 130 -3.71 -13.97 -3.41
C GLU A 130 -3.36 -12.64 -2.76
N LEU A 131 -3.56 -11.56 -3.52
CA LEU A 131 -3.35 -10.20 -3.08
C LEU A 131 -4.64 -9.66 -2.44
N ARG A 132 -4.58 -9.33 -1.16
CA ARG A 132 -5.70 -8.70 -0.45
C ARG A 132 -5.33 -7.27 -0.05
N ALA A 133 -5.81 -6.30 -0.81
CA ALA A 133 -5.69 -4.90 -0.44
C ALA A 133 -6.86 -4.49 0.45
N ARG A 134 -6.57 -3.88 1.61
CA ARG A 134 -7.57 -3.57 2.65
C ARG A 134 -8.52 -2.43 2.24
N PHE A 135 -8.03 -1.40 1.54
CA PHE A 135 -8.81 -0.22 1.17
C PHE A 135 -8.97 0.01 -0.34
N ASN A 136 -8.22 -0.73 -1.15
CA ASN A 136 -8.30 -0.68 -2.62
C ASN A 136 -8.12 -2.10 -3.18
N PRO A 137 -9.15 -2.96 -3.14
CA PRO A 137 -9.04 -4.36 -3.54
C PRO A 137 -8.54 -4.57 -4.98
N GLY A 138 -8.85 -3.63 -5.86
CA GLY A 138 -8.43 -3.67 -7.27
C GLY A 138 -7.04 -3.07 -7.51
N LEU A 139 -6.33 -2.55 -6.48
CA LEU A 139 -5.06 -1.84 -6.58
C LEU A 139 -5.02 -0.84 -7.75
N ASN A 140 -6.14 -0.17 -8.01
CA ASN A 140 -6.28 0.72 -9.15
C ASN A 140 -5.70 2.09 -8.81
N LYS A 141 -4.44 2.32 -9.23
CA LYS A 141 -3.69 3.56 -9.05
C LYS A 141 -4.44 4.79 -9.61
N ILE A 142 -5.10 4.62 -10.76
CA ILE A 142 -5.81 5.71 -11.45
C ILE A 142 -7.00 6.18 -10.61
N TRP A 143 -7.79 5.25 -10.07
CA TRP A 143 -8.93 5.57 -9.21
C TRP A 143 -8.53 6.28 -7.93
N PHE A 144 -7.50 5.78 -7.26
CA PHE A 144 -7.01 6.36 -6.01
C PHE A 144 -6.41 7.75 -6.25
N GLY A 145 -5.59 7.89 -7.31
CA GLY A 145 -5.03 9.17 -7.72
C GLY A 145 -6.11 10.20 -8.11
N ALA A 146 -7.17 9.78 -8.82
CA ALA A 146 -8.29 10.63 -9.19
C ALA A 146 -9.07 11.12 -7.96
N LEU A 147 -9.33 10.25 -6.97
CA LEU A 147 -9.99 10.61 -5.71
C LEU A 147 -9.18 11.67 -4.93
N MET A 148 -7.87 11.45 -4.77
CA MET A 148 -7.00 12.41 -4.10
C MET A 148 -6.93 13.75 -4.82
N GLN A 149 -6.93 13.74 -6.15
CA GLN A 149 -6.97 14.98 -6.93
C GLN A 149 -8.30 15.74 -6.77
N ILE A 150 -9.42 15.03 -6.66
CA ILE A 150 -10.73 15.64 -6.38
C ILE A 150 -10.71 16.30 -5.00
N ILE A 151 -10.20 15.61 -3.97
CA ILE A 151 -10.09 16.14 -2.61
C ILE A 151 -9.21 17.40 -2.61
N ASN A 152 -8.04 17.36 -3.24
CA ASN A 152 -7.17 18.52 -3.36
C ASN A 152 -7.83 19.70 -4.06
N ASN A 153 -8.54 19.45 -5.17
CA ASN A 153 -9.23 20.51 -5.90
C ASN A 153 -10.36 21.13 -5.07
N VAL A 154 -11.14 20.32 -4.37
CA VAL A 154 -12.21 20.81 -3.47
C VAL A 154 -11.63 21.66 -2.35
N THR A 155 -10.56 21.18 -1.71
CA THR A 155 -9.87 21.93 -0.66
C THR A 155 -9.32 23.26 -1.16
N MET A 156 -8.65 23.25 -2.31
CA MET A 156 -8.11 24.47 -2.94
C MET A 156 -9.22 25.47 -3.28
N LEU A 157 -10.31 25.01 -3.89
CA LEU A 157 -11.46 25.87 -4.20
C LEU A 157 -12.09 26.45 -2.95
N SER A 158 -12.21 25.68 -1.86
CA SER A 158 -12.74 26.16 -0.59
C SER A 158 -11.89 27.28 -0.01
N ILE A 159 -10.56 27.12 -0.04
CA ILE A 159 -9.62 28.15 0.44
C ILE A 159 -9.73 29.43 -0.40
N ILE A 160 -9.76 29.30 -1.75
CA ILE A 160 -9.86 30.43 -2.65
C ILE A 160 -11.20 31.18 -2.47
N LEU A 161 -12.32 30.44 -2.39
CA LEU A 161 -13.64 31.03 -2.22
C LEU A 161 -13.77 31.74 -0.87
N THR A 162 -13.25 31.13 0.21
CA THR A 162 -13.26 31.76 1.53
C THR A 162 -12.40 33.02 1.55
N GLY A 163 -11.21 32.98 0.95
CA GLY A 163 -10.33 34.14 0.80
C GLY A 163 -10.98 35.27 -0.04
N ALA A 164 -11.59 34.91 -1.17
CA ALA A 164 -12.28 35.87 -2.02
C ALA A 164 -13.52 36.50 -1.33
N ALA A 165 -14.26 35.69 -0.56
CA ALA A 165 -15.39 36.19 0.22
C ALA A 165 -14.93 37.21 1.28
N LEU A 166 -13.88 36.92 2.02
CA LEU A 166 -13.29 37.82 3.02
C LEU A 166 -12.78 39.13 2.39
N ILE A 167 -12.13 39.07 1.24
CA ILE A 167 -11.65 40.26 0.54
C ILE A 167 -12.85 41.11 0.10
N ARG A 168 -13.87 40.48 -0.47
CA ARG A 168 -15.11 41.15 -0.91
C ARG A 168 -15.86 41.83 0.23
N GLU A 169 -15.98 41.12 1.39
CA GLU A 169 -16.58 41.70 2.60
C GLU A 169 -15.80 42.92 3.10
N ARG A 170 -14.46 42.85 3.01
CA ARG A 170 -13.58 43.97 3.38
C ARG A 170 -13.77 45.20 2.41
N GLU A 171 -13.83 44.94 1.12
CA GLU A 171 -14.00 46.00 0.10
C GLU A 171 -15.37 46.70 0.19
N HIS A 172 -16.41 45.98 0.61
CA HIS A 172 -17.75 46.54 0.78
C HIS A 172 -18.02 47.14 2.18
N GLY A 173 -17.00 47.12 3.08
CA GLY A 173 -17.12 47.68 4.42
C GLY A 173 -18.01 46.87 5.38
N THR A 174 -18.43 45.68 5.00
CA THR A 174 -19.37 44.85 5.77
C THR A 174 -18.66 44.13 6.94
N ILE A 175 -17.33 44.07 6.96
CA ILE A 175 -16.54 43.50 8.09
C ILE A 175 -16.81 44.28 9.39
N GLU A 176 -17.02 45.60 9.32
CA GLU A 176 -17.34 46.43 10.49
C GLU A 176 -18.67 46.02 11.14
N HIS A 177 -19.64 45.58 10.33
CA HIS A 177 -20.89 45.04 10.84
C HIS A 177 -20.71 43.64 11.50
N LEU A 178 -19.82 42.78 11.00
CA LEU A 178 -19.50 41.50 11.57
C LEU A 178 -18.80 41.63 12.95
N LEU A 179 -17.98 42.68 13.14
CA LEU A 179 -17.31 42.94 14.42
C LEU A 179 -18.29 43.47 15.52
N VAL A 180 -19.45 43.99 15.16
CA VAL A 180 -20.48 44.45 16.08
C VAL A 180 -21.47 43.33 16.47
N MET A 181 -21.48 42.24 15.72
CA MET A 181 -22.31 41.08 16.05
C MET A 181 -21.72 40.31 17.23
N PRO A 182 -22.56 39.76 18.14
CA PRO A 182 -22.11 38.98 19.27
C PRO A 182 -21.70 37.54 18.85
N VAL A 183 -20.76 37.43 17.94
CA VAL A 183 -20.22 36.16 17.45
C VAL A 183 -18.77 36.00 17.86
N THR A 184 -18.36 34.78 18.18
CA THR A 184 -16.98 34.50 18.54
C THR A 184 -16.09 34.36 17.29
N PRO A 185 -14.76 34.64 17.37
CA PRO A 185 -13.84 34.51 16.24
C PRO A 185 -13.83 33.14 15.58
N THR A 186 -14.30 32.09 16.27
CA THR A 186 -14.42 30.71 15.75
C THR A 186 -15.73 30.45 15.01
N GLN A 187 -16.66 31.43 15.00
CA GLN A 187 -17.96 31.35 14.31
C GLN A 187 -17.98 32.17 13.02
N ILE A 188 -16.93 32.97 12.81
CA ILE A 188 -16.66 33.70 11.58
C ILE A 188 -15.74 32.84 10.69
#